data_eecab8b83d99ffe4f8ee418c5ffe9b7d
#
_entry.id   eecab8b83d99ffe4f8ee418c5ffe9b7d
#
_cell.length_a   1.000
_cell.length_b   1.000
_cell.length_c   1.000
_cell.angle_alpha   90.00
_cell.angle_beta   90.00
_cell.angle_gamma   90.00
#
_symmetry.space_group_name_H-M   'P 1'
#
loop_
_entity.id
_entity.type
_entity.pdbx_description
1 polymer ?
#
loop_
_entity_poly.entity_id
_entity_poly.type
_entity_poly.pdbx_seq_one_letter_code
_entity_poly.pdbx_strand_id
1 'polypeptide(L)'
;MLIQGIQLRKNTLNIYLLTTLIGFAFGSVILLVMSILYNAGIVKDDEYTVAVVGTLMSLILFFAVYVFWGMSEINTNFNKFIGFGMTRKKFFLQELFSSYAFIGISMLAIFVLYYIELAILKIPFYRQFVYEELFSSEVLMIVLLCVVICAPILRMFLGSLLLKYGNSKGFWIIWALWMVGCMAPGYIHDTILKEGPRNGMEEVVLRMVMAVRGVPKPVWIVIGLAVLAVFLIISWQMIRKKAVE
;
A
#
# COMPACT_ATOMS: atom_id res chain seq x y z
N MET A 1 -13.62 21.98 11.27
CA MET A 1 -12.30 21.41 11.56
C MET A 1 -11.79 20.46 10.49
N LEU A 2 -12.52 19.41 10.10
CA LEU A 2 -12.13 18.49 9.01
C LEU A 2 -11.92 19.23 7.68
N ILE A 3 -12.83 20.10 7.30
CA ILE A 3 -12.80 20.88 6.06
C ILE A 3 -11.57 21.80 6.02
N GLN A 4 -11.21 22.45 7.12
CA GLN A 4 -10.01 23.31 7.18
C GLN A 4 -8.71 22.49 7.06
N GLY A 5 -8.66 21.29 7.65
CA GLY A 5 -7.53 20.39 7.51
C GLY A 5 -7.35 19.91 6.06
N ILE A 6 -8.44 19.64 5.35
CA ILE A 6 -8.44 19.23 3.94
C ILE A 6 -8.02 20.42 3.03
N GLN A 7 -8.52 21.61 3.28
CA GLN A 7 -8.15 22.81 2.51
C GLN A 7 -6.65 23.14 2.62
N LEU A 8 -6.08 23.02 3.83
CA LEU A 8 -4.64 23.24 4.05
C LEU A 8 -3.76 22.19 3.35
N ARG A 9 -4.33 21.07 2.93
CA ARG A 9 -3.61 19.93 2.31
C ARG A 9 -4.06 19.62 0.88
N LYS A 10 -4.71 20.58 0.23
CA LYS A 10 -5.13 20.43 -1.17
C LYS A 10 -3.98 19.98 -2.08
N ASN A 11 -2.78 20.50 -1.85
CA ASN A 11 -1.59 20.13 -2.62
C ASN A 11 -1.22 18.65 -2.41
N THR A 12 -1.34 18.12 -1.20
CA THR A 12 -1.09 16.70 -0.90
C THR A 12 -2.08 15.79 -1.63
N LEU A 13 -3.36 16.14 -1.63
CA LEU A 13 -4.37 15.40 -2.38
C LEU A 13 -4.08 15.44 -3.89
N ASN A 14 -3.71 16.60 -4.43
CA ASN A 14 -3.34 16.73 -5.84
C ASN A 14 -2.14 15.84 -6.20
N ILE A 15 -1.13 15.75 -5.32
CA ILE A 15 0.03 14.86 -5.52
C ILE A 15 -0.44 13.41 -5.60
N TYR A 16 -1.30 12.96 -4.71
CA TYR A 16 -1.81 11.59 -4.71
C TYR A 16 -2.63 11.26 -5.96
N LEU A 17 -3.52 12.16 -6.37
CA LEU A 17 -4.31 11.99 -7.59
C LEU A 17 -3.42 12.02 -8.84
N LEU A 18 -2.45 12.94 -8.89
CA LEU A 18 -1.49 13.01 -10.00
C LEU A 18 -0.66 11.72 -10.09
N THR A 19 -0.17 11.20 -8.96
CA THR A 19 0.57 9.94 -8.92
C THR A 19 -0.27 8.77 -9.44
N THR A 20 -1.55 8.72 -9.07
CA THR A 20 -2.50 7.71 -9.58
C THR A 20 -2.63 7.80 -11.10
N LEU A 21 -2.80 9.01 -11.64
CA LEU A 21 -2.91 9.22 -13.09
C LEU A 21 -1.61 8.88 -13.84
N ILE A 22 -0.46 9.25 -13.30
CA ILE A 22 0.86 8.90 -13.87
C ILE A 22 1.04 7.38 -13.89
N GLY A 23 0.69 6.69 -12.82
CA GLY A 23 0.74 5.23 -12.76
C GLY A 23 -0.14 4.57 -13.81
N PHE A 24 -1.36 5.08 -13.98
CA PHE A 24 -2.28 4.61 -15.01
C PHE A 24 -1.73 4.85 -16.42
N ALA A 25 -1.26 6.06 -16.72
CA ALA A 25 -0.68 6.40 -18.01
C ALA A 25 0.52 5.50 -18.34
N PHE A 26 1.41 5.30 -17.37
CA PHE A 26 2.59 4.43 -17.54
C PHE A 26 2.18 2.98 -17.82
N GLY A 27 1.26 2.42 -17.06
CA GLY A 27 0.74 1.06 -17.27
C GLY A 27 0.00 0.93 -18.61
N SER A 28 -0.75 1.97 -19.04
CA SER A 28 -1.42 2.00 -20.35
C SER A 28 -0.42 2.03 -21.52
N VAL A 29 0.72 2.71 -21.36
CA VAL A 29 1.82 2.68 -22.35
C VAL A 29 2.40 1.28 -22.44
N ILE A 30 2.64 0.61 -21.30
CA ILE A 30 3.10 -0.79 -21.30
C ILE A 30 2.10 -1.67 -22.03
N LEU A 31 0.81 -1.55 -21.76
CA LEU A 31 -0.24 -2.30 -22.41
C LEU A 31 -0.22 -2.07 -23.94
N LEU A 32 -0.09 -0.82 -24.37
CA LEU A 32 0.01 -0.45 -25.78
C LEU A 32 1.23 -1.10 -26.46
N VAL A 33 2.41 -1.01 -25.85
CA VAL A 33 3.64 -1.61 -26.38
C VAL A 33 3.49 -3.12 -26.50
N MET A 34 2.98 -3.79 -25.46
CA MET A 34 2.74 -5.23 -25.51
C MET A 34 1.76 -5.61 -26.63
N SER A 35 0.69 -4.82 -26.81
CA SER A 35 -0.28 -5.05 -27.89
C SER A 35 0.34 -4.90 -29.29
N ILE A 36 1.24 -3.93 -29.46
CA ILE A 36 1.98 -3.76 -30.73
C ILE A 36 2.89 -4.95 -30.99
N LEU A 37 3.67 -5.38 -30.00
CA LEU A 37 4.60 -6.51 -30.12
C LEU A 37 3.87 -7.82 -30.43
N TYR A 38 2.71 -8.02 -29.84
CA TYR A 38 1.85 -9.16 -30.11
C TYR A 38 1.31 -9.15 -31.55
N ASN A 39 0.70 -8.04 -31.96
CA ASN A 39 0.18 -7.88 -33.32
C ASN A 39 1.28 -7.96 -34.40
N ALA A 40 2.52 -7.62 -34.06
CA ALA A 40 3.70 -7.79 -34.93
C ALA A 40 4.21 -9.24 -34.98
N GLY A 41 3.64 -10.19 -34.21
CA GLY A 41 4.06 -11.58 -34.15
C GLY A 41 5.41 -11.82 -33.46
N ILE A 42 5.92 -10.83 -32.72
CA ILE A 42 7.19 -10.91 -32.00
C ILE A 42 7.00 -11.72 -30.72
N VAL A 43 5.85 -11.57 -30.06
CA VAL A 43 5.48 -12.31 -28.84
C VAL A 43 4.48 -13.38 -29.24
N LYS A 44 4.75 -14.64 -28.89
CA LYS A 44 3.85 -15.80 -29.18
C LYS A 44 2.97 -16.12 -27.98
N ASP A 45 1.81 -16.73 -28.28
CA ASP A 45 0.60 -16.84 -27.49
C ASP A 45 0.66 -17.59 -26.14
N ASP A 46 1.73 -18.28 -25.78
CA ASP A 46 1.54 -19.40 -24.86
C ASP A 46 1.62 -19.05 -23.36
N GLU A 47 2.00 -17.83 -22.94
CA GLU A 47 2.24 -17.59 -21.52
C GLU A 47 1.90 -16.19 -20.94
N TYR A 48 1.32 -15.26 -21.69
CA TYR A 48 1.13 -13.89 -21.18
C TYR A 48 -0.34 -13.50 -20.99
N THR A 49 -0.82 -13.69 -19.78
CA THR A 49 -2.06 -13.06 -19.28
C THR A 49 -1.81 -11.60 -18.99
N VAL A 50 -2.28 -10.70 -19.85
CA VAL A 50 -2.20 -9.25 -19.56
C VAL A 50 -3.38 -8.86 -18.69
N ALA A 51 -3.12 -8.74 -17.39
CA ALA A 51 -4.04 -8.15 -16.44
C ALA A 51 -4.20 -6.62 -16.67
N VAL A 52 -5.07 -5.99 -15.93
CA VAL A 52 -5.28 -4.53 -15.85
C VAL A 52 -4.02 -3.79 -15.35
N VAL A 53 -3.03 -3.67 -16.24
CA VAL A 53 -1.67 -3.18 -15.93
C VAL A 53 -1.71 -1.72 -15.51
N GLY A 54 -2.56 -0.90 -16.12
CA GLY A 54 -2.71 0.52 -15.78
C GLY A 54 -3.21 0.70 -14.35
N THR A 55 -4.25 -0.04 -13.99
CA THR A 55 -4.81 -0.01 -12.62
C THR A 55 -3.81 -0.53 -11.59
N LEU A 56 -3.10 -1.64 -11.90
CA LEU A 56 -2.10 -2.22 -11.01
C LEU A 56 -0.93 -1.25 -10.77
N MET A 57 -0.40 -0.62 -11.82
CA MET A 57 0.67 0.37 -11.71
C MET A 57 0.22 1.62 -10.95
N SER A 58 -1.04 2.07 -11.14
CA SER A 58 -1.64 3.14 -10.34
C SER A 58 -1.64 2.80 -8.86
N LEU A 59 -2.06 1.58 -8.50
CA LEU A 59 -2.14 1.13 -7.13
C LEU A 59 -0.75 1.05 -6.48
N ILE A 60 0.23 0.48 -7.17
CA ILE A 60 1.60 0.34 -6.67
C ILE A 60 2.25 1.71 -6.46
N LEU A 61 2.22 2.59 -7.47
CA LEU A 61 2.82 3.92 -7.38
C LEU A 61 2.10 4.78 -6.33
N PHE A 62 0.78 4.76 -6.30
CA PHE A 62 0.01 5.46 -5.28
C PHE A 62 0.42 4.98 -3.88
N PHE A 63 0.44 3.68 -3.63
CA PHE A 63 0.78 3.12 -2.32
C PHE A 63 2.20 3.50 -1.90
N ALA A 64 3.17 3.43 -2.80
CA ALA A 64 4.54 3.83 -2.54
C ALA A 64 4.61 5.31 -2.13
N VAL A 65 4.03 6.21 -2.92
CA VAL A 65 4.04 7.65 -2.62
C VAL A 65 3.23 7.95 -1.36
N TYR A 66 2.07 7.33 -1.18
CA TYR A 66 1.23 7.53 0.00
C TYR A 66 1.95 7.15 1.30
N VAL A 67 2.67 6.03 1.31
CA VAL A 67 3.41 5.59 2.49
C VAL A 67 4.68 6.41 2.68
N PHE A 68 5.58 6.46 1.68
CA PHE A 68 6.89 7.09 1.84
C PHE A 68 6.83 8.61 1.96
N TRP A 69 6.07 9.28 1.09
CA TRP A 69 5.86 10.73 1.20
C TRP A 69 5.05 11.08 2.44
N GLY A 70 3.99 10.32 2.70
CA GLY A 70 3.08 10.55 3.81
C GLY A 70 3.74 10.42 5.18
N MET A 71 4.68 9.49 5.36
CA MET A 71 5.41 9.37 6.64
C MET A 71 6.32 10.58 6.88
N SER A 72 6.98 11.12 5.84
CA SER A 72 7.80 12.34 5.94
C SER A 72 6.94 13.57 6.25
N GLU A 73 5.74 13.65 5.66
CA GLU A 73 4.79 14.73 5.89
C GLU A 73 4.32 14.79 7.36
N ILE A 74 4.11 13.65 8.02
CA ILE A 74 3.73 13.61 9.44
C ILE A 74 4.80 14.29 10.31
N ASN A 75 6.07 14.01 10.05
CA ASN A 75 7.17 14.62 10.78
C ASN A 75 7.22 16.15 10.60
N THR A 76 7.10 16.60 9.36
CA THR A 76 7.09 18.05 9.04
C THR A 76 5.86 18.75 9.62
N ASN A 77 4.69 18.14 9.50
CA ASN A 77 3.44 18.72 9.98
C ASN A 77 3.35 18.76 11.51
N PHE A 78 3.94 17.78 12.20
CA PHE A 78 3.92 17.75 13.66
C PHE A 78 4.53 19.04 14.23
N ASN A 79 5.76 19.36 13.88
CA ASN A 79 6.44 20.54 14.39
C ASN A 79 5.69 21.83 14.02
N LYS A 80 5.18 21.91 12.78
CA LYS A 80 4.42 23.07 12.29
C LYS A 80 3.12 23.28 13.07
N PHE A 81 2.28 22.25 13.22
CA PHE A 81 0.96 22.39 13.84
C PHE A 81 1.03 22.51 15.36
N ILE A 82 1.97 21.82 16.01
CA ILE A 82 2.19 21.98 17.44
C ILE A 82 2.77 23.36 17.75
N GLY A 83 3.68 23.87 16.91
CA GLY A 83 4.18 25.27 17.03
C GLY A 83 3.08 26.31 16.91
N PHE A 84 2.02 26.06 16.15
CA PHE A 84 0.81 26.90 16.10
C PHE A 84 -0.21 26.65 17.22
N GLY A 85 0.17 25.96 18.31
CA GLY A 85 -0.68 25.74 19.49
C GLY A 85 -1.68 24.58 19.37
N MET A 86 -1.56 23.71 18.36
CA MET A 86 -2.42 22.53 18.26
C MET A 86 -2.05 21.51 19.33
N THR A 87 -3.04 20.93 20.02
CA THR A 87 -2.78 19.83 20.96
C THR A 87 -2.41 18.55 20.21
N ARG A 88 -1.55 17.71 20.81
CA ARG A 88 -1.09 16.44 20.21
C ARG A 88 -2.24 15.48 19.89
N LYS A 89 -3.26 15.44 20.74
CA LYS A 89 -4.48 14.64 20.49
C LYS A 89 -5.21 15.11 19.25
N LYS A 90 -5.37 16.43 19.11
CA LYS A 90 -6.04 17.02 17.95
C LYS A 90 -5.24 16.80 16.68
N PHE A 91 -3.91 16.94 16.73
CA PHE A 91 -3.02 16.62 15.62
C PHE A 91 -3.17 15.17 15.18
N PHE A 92 -3.07 14.20 16.11
CA PHE A 92 -3.19 12.76 15.82
C PHE A 92 -4.51 12.43 15.12
N LEU A 93 -5.63 12.91 15.68
CA LEU A 93 -6.95 12.67 15.09
C LEU A 93 -7.09 13.32 13.70
N GLN A 94 -6.61 14.55 13.56
CA GLN A 94 -6.68 15.26 12.27
C GLN A 94 -5.82 14.57 11.20
N GLU A 95 -4.62 14.08 11.54
CA GLU A 95 -3.77 13.31 10.63
C GLU A 95 -4.46 12.01 10.22
N LEU A 96 -5.01 11.28 11.17
CA LEU A 96 -5.69 10.03 10.90
C LEU A 96 -6.90 10.22 9.98
N PHE A 97 -7.78 11.17 10.31
CA PHE A 97 -8.98 11.43 9.49
C PHE A 97 -8.63 11.96 8.10
N SER A 98 -7.65 12.86 7.97
CA SER A 98 -7.23 13.34 6.65
C SER A 98 -6.59 12.21 5.82
N SER A 99 -5.86 11.31 6.45
CA SER A 99 -5.29 10.13 5.79
C SER A 99 -6.38 9.22 5.23
N TYR A 100 -7.44 8.96 6.01
CA TYR A 100 -8.59 8.18 5.51
C TYR A 100 -9.33 8.89 4.38
N ALA A 101 -9.52 10.20 4.46
CA ALA A 101 -10.17 10.96 3.39
C ALA A 101 -9.36 10.91 2.09
N PHE A 102 -8.05 11.11 2.16
CA PHE A 102 -7.19 11.12 0.97
C PHE A 102 -7.11 9.74 0.31
N ILE A 103 -6.95 8.68 1.10
CA ILE A 103 -6.91 7.34 0.54
C ILE A 103 -8.27 6.94 -0.05
N GLY A 104 -9.38 7.29 0.61
CA GLY A 104 -10.71 7.03 0.09
C GLY A 104 -10.95 7.67 -1.27
N ILE A 105 -10.61 8.95 -1.44
CA ILE A 105 -10.72 9.65 -2.72
C ILE A 105 -9.82 9.02 -3.78
N SER A 106 -8.58 8.67 -3.43
CA SER A 106 -7.64 8.06 -4.38
C SER A 106 -8.06 6.65 -4.80
N MET A 107 -8.60 5.85 -3.87
CA MET A 107 -9.14 4.52 -4.19
C MET A 107 -10.37 4.60 -5.09
N LEU A 108 -11.24 5.59 -4.90
CA LEU A 108 -12.34 5.86 -5.83
C LEU A 108 -11.82 6.23 -7.22
N ALA A 109 -10.79 7.05 -7.31
CA ALA A 109 -10.16 7.36 -8.60
C ALA A 109 -9.57 6.10 -9.28
N ILE A 110 -8.86 5.25 -8.55
CA ILE A 110 -8.34 3.97 -9.07
C ILE A 110 -9.48 3.06 -9.53
N PHE A 111 -10.57 3.00 -8.80
CA PHE A 111 -11.74 2.22 -9.18
C PHE A 111 -12.37 2.71 -10.49
N VAL A 112 -12.46 4.02 -10.69
CA VAL A 112 -12.93 4.61 -11.96
C VAL A 112 -11.96 4.27 -13.10
N LEU A 113 -10.65 4.39 -12.86
CA LEU A 113 -9.63 4.06 -13.87
C LEU A 113 -9.68 2.58 -14.27
N TYR A 114 -9.99 1.68 -13.34
CA TYR A 114 -10.20 0.26 -13.62
C TYR A 114 -11.32 0.04 -14.67
N TYR A 115 -12.48 0.69 -14.50
CA TYR A 115 -13.55 0.57 -15.49
C TYR A 115 -13.20 1.19 -16.83
N ILE A 116 -12.42 2.28 -16.84
CA ILE A 116 -11.90 2.87 -18.08
C ILE A 116 -10.98 1.87 -18.78
N GLU A 117 -10.08 1.24 -18.05
CA GLU A 117 -9.17 0.23 -18.59
C GLU A 117 -9.93 -0.98 -19.15
N LEU A 118 -10.94 -1.47 -18.42
CA LEU A 118 -11.83 -2.53 -18.93
C LEU A 118 -12.54 -2.14 -20.21
N ALA A 119 -12.94 -0.88 -20.38
CA ALA A 119 -13.54 -0.40 -21.61
C ALA A 119 -12.53 -0.36 -22.77
N ILE A 120 -11.29 0.06 -22.50
CA ILE A 120 -10.18 0.06 -23.49
C ILE A 120 -9.87 -1.38 -23.94
N LEU A 121 -9.81 -2.32 -23.02
CA LEU A 121 -9.52 -3.73 -23.32
C LEU A 121 -10.59 -4.42 -24.18
N LYS A 122 -11.80 -3.85 -24.27
CA LYS A 122 -12.84 -4.33 -25.19
C LYS A 122 -12.60 -3.95 -26.67
N ILE A 123 -11.68 -3.02 -26.94
CA ILE A 123 -11.32 -2.60 -28.29
C ILE A 123 -10.63 -3.78 -29.01
N PRO A 124 -10.96 -4.09 -30.27
CA PRO A 124 -10.42 -5.26 -31.00
C PRO A 124 -8.90 -5.34 -31.02
N PHE A 125 -8.21 -4.20 -31.03
CA PHE A 125 -6.75 -4.11 -30.98
C PHE A 125 -6.13 -4.73 -29.73
N TYR A 126 -6.82 -4.62 -28.58
CA TYR A 126 -6.39 -5.16 -27.29
C TYR A 126 -7.02 -6.53 -26.97
N ARG A 127 -8.05 -6.94 -27.72
CA ARG A 127 -8.88 -8.12 -27.45
C ARG A 127 -8.15 -9.45 -27.65
N GLN A 128 -6.99 -9.43 -28.27
CA GLN A 128 -6.17 -10.63 -28.52
C GLN A 128 -5.37 -11.09 -27.29
N PHE A 129 -5.27 -10.26 -26.25
CA PHE A 129 -4.72 -10.66 -24.97
C PHE A 129 -5.77 -11.48 -24.22
N VAL A 130 -5.52 -12.77 -24.07
CA VAL A 130 -6.44 -13.70 -23.42
C VAL A 130 -6.68 -13.27 -21.99
N TYR A 131 -7.94 -13.09 -21.69
CA TYR A 131 -8.48 -12.68 -20.42
C TYR A 131 -8.60 -13.89 -19.51
N GLU A 132 -7.64 -14.20 -18.71
CA GLU A 132 -7.92 -14.84 -17.44
C GLU A 132 -8.11 -13.76 -16.39
N GLU A 133 -9.22 -13.80 -15.68
CA GLU A 133 -9.65 -12.84 -14.67
C GLU A 133 -8.71 -12.84 -13.45
N LEU A 134 -7.46 -12.46 -13.64
CA LEU A 134 -6.50 -12.32 -12.53
C LEU A 134 -6.98 -11.29 -11.50
N PHE A 135 -7.81 -10.33 -11.94
CA PHE A 135 -8.49 -9.38 -11.06
C PHE A 135 -9.96 -9.27 -11.45
N SER A 136 -10.79 -10.15 -10.90
CA SER A 136 -12.23 -9.91 -10.91
C SER A 136 -12.52 -8.60 -10.16
N SER A 137 -13.59 -7.92 -10.53
CA SER A 137 -14.04 -6.70 -9.82
C SER A 137 -14.20 -6.92 -8.30
N GLU A 138 -14.53 -8.15 -7.88
CA GLU A 138 -14.65 -8.54 -6.47
C GLU A 138 -13.28 -8.56 -5.78
N VAL A 139 -12.26 -9.16 -6.39
CA VAL A 139 -10.90 -9.19 -5.84
C VAL A 139 -10.34 -7.78 -5.74
N LEU A 140 -10.51 -6.95 -6.77
CA LEU A 140 -10.10 -5.55 -6.73
C LEU A 140 -10.78 -4.80 -5.58
N MET A 141 -12.09 -4.95 -5.42
CA MET A 141 -12.84 -4.32 -4.32
C MET A 141 -12.28 -4.72 -2.95
N ILE A 142 -11.99 -6.00 -2.75
CA ILE A 142 -11.41 -6.50 -1.49
C ILE A 142 -10.02 -5.88 -1.26
N VAL A 143 -9.17 -5.84 -2.29
CA VAL A 143 -7.84 -5.22 -2.21
C VAL A 143 -7.94 -3.74 -1.87
N LEU A 144 -8.79 -2.97 -2.57
CA LEU A 144 -8.99 -1.55 -2.30
C LEU A 144 -9.50 -1.32 -0.87
N LEU A 145 -10.41 -2.14 -0.39
CA LEU A 145 -10.93 -2.07 0.98
C LEU A 145 -9.84 -2.35 2.01
N CYS A 146 -9.02 -3.38 1.81
CA CYS A 146 -7.88 -3.68 2.66
C CYS A 146 -6.88 -2.52 2.69
N VAL A 147 -6.58 -1.91 1.53
CA VAL A 147 -5.69 -0.76 1.43
C VAL A 147 -6.27 0.45 2.18
N VAL A 148 -7.56 0.75 2.03
CA VAL A 148 -8.23 1.84 2.74
C VAL A 148 -8.15 1.65 4.26
N ILE A 149 -8.29 0.43 4.76
CA ILE A 149 -8.24 0.16 6.21
C ILE A 149 -6.80 0.20 6.73
N CYS A 150 -5.86 -0.45 6.05
CA CYS A 150 -4.51 -0.69 6.56
C CYS A 150 -3.55 0.49 6.32
N ALA A 151 -3.61 1.12 5.15
CA ALA A 151 -2.58 2.08 4.75
C ALA A 151 -2.55 3.36 5.60
N PRO A 152 -3.68 3.97 6.05
CA PRO A 152 -3.64 5.12 6.94
C PRO A 152 -2.98 4.81 8.28
N ILE A 153 -3.23 3.61 8.82
CA ILE A 153 -2.66 3.16 10.09
C ILE A 153 -1.16 2.92 9.93
N LEU A 154 -0.76 2.24 8.84
CA LEU A 154 0.64 2.02 8.51
C LEU A 154 1.40 3.34 8.32
N ARG A 155 0.84 4.28 7.56
CA ARG A 155 1.40 5.62 7.39
C ARG A 155 1.61 6.33 8.73
N MET A 156 0.60 6.30 9.62
CA MET A 156 0.68 6.89 10.96
C MET A 156 1.76 6.23 11.80
N PHE A 157 1.87 4.91 11.76
CA PHE A 157 2.88 4.17 12.49
C PHE A 157 4.29 4.51 12.00
N LEU A 158 4.54 4.44 10.70
CA LEU A 158 5.85 4.74 10.11
C LEU A 158 6.24 6.21 10.32
N GLY A 159 5.30 7.15 10.16
CA GLY A 159 5.53 8.56 10.42
C GLY A 159 5.84 8.85 11.90
N SER A 160 5.20 8.16 12.83
CA SER A 160 5.50 8.28 14.26
C SER A 160 6.87 7.70 14.64
N LEU A 161 7.35 6.67 13.91
CA LEU A 161 8.73 6.18 14.05
C LEU A 161 9.75 7.24 13.61
N LEU A 162 9.53 7.88 12.45
CA LEU A 162 10.40 8.98 12.00
C LEU A 162 10.40 10.15 12.99
N LEU A 163 9.23 10.49 13.51
CA LEU A 163 9.09 11.55 14.50
C LEU A 163 9.86 11.24 15.79
N LYS A 164 9.85 9.99 16.26
CA LYS A 164 10.51 9.56 17.49
C LYS A 164 12.03 9.44 17.35
N TYR A 165 12.48 8.79 16.28
CA TYR A 165 13.90 8.40 16.11
C TYR A 165 14.67 9.35 15.18
N GLY A 166 14.00 10.30 14.55
CA GLY A 166 14.56 11.19 13.54
C GLY A 166 14.66 10.53 12.16
N ASN A 167 14.86 11.34 11.13
CA ASN A 167 14.80 10.88 9.73
C ASN A 167 15.82 9.76 9.42
N SER A 168 17.08 9.90 9.87
CA SER A 168 18.11 8.92 9.55
C SER A 168 17.86 7.57 10.23
N LYS A 169 17.76 7.55 11.58
CA LYS A 169 17.55 6.30 12.33
C LYS A 169 16.18 5.68 12.05
N GLY A 170 15.14 6.51 11.98
CA GLY A 170 13.79 6.07 11.67
C GLY A 170 13.70 5.42 10.29
N PHE A 171 14.37 5.99 9.28
CA PHE A 171 14.43 5.40 7.94
C PHE A 171 15.07 4.01 7.94
N TRP A 172 16.18 3.81 8.63
CA TRP A 172 16.82 2.49 8.74
C TRP A 172 15.94 1.45 9.44
N ILE A 173 15.20 1.85 10.48
CA ILE A 173 14.25 0.96 11.14
C ILE A 173 13.13 0.55 10.17
N ILE A 174 12.57 1.50 9.45
CA ILE A 174 11.52 1.24 8.45
C ILE A 174 12.03 0.34 7.34
N TRP A 175 13.23 0.63 6.82
CA TRP A 175 13.87 -0.18 5.80
C TRP A 175 14.11 -1.62 6.28
N ALA A 176 14.60 -1.82 7.51
CA ALA A 176 14.79 -3.14 8.08
C ALA A 176 13.45 -3.89 8.23
N LEU A 177 12.39 -3.24 8.71
CA LEU A 177 11.05 -3.82 8.80
C LEU A 177 10.50 -4.21 7.43
N TRP A 178 10.72 -3.37 6.41
CA TRP A 178 10.30 -3.64 5.05
C TRP A 178 11.08 -4.81 4.45
N MET A 179 12.40 -4.87 4.63
CA MET A 179 13.23 -5.99 4.17
C MET A 179 12.79 -7.31 4.81
N VAL A 180 12.55 -7.34 6.12
CA VAL A 180 12.04 -8.53 6.80
C VAL A 180 10.66 -8.91 6.26
N GLY A 181 9.76 -7.94 6.11
CA GLY A 181 8.41 -8.18 5.61
C GLY A 181 8.34 -8.71 4.17
N CYS A 182 9.25 -8.27 3.30
CA CYS A 182 9.28 -8.69 1.89
C CYS A 182 10.11 -9.97 1.68
N MET A 183 11.27 -10.09 2.33
CA MET A 183 12.20 -11.19 2.08
C MET A 183 11.86 -12.45 2.88
N ALA A 184 11.36 -12.32 4.12
CA ALA A 184 11.06 -13.48 4.95
C ALA A 184 9.99 -14.41 4.33
N PRO A 185 8.86 -13.91 3.77
CA PRO A 185 7.89 -14.79 3.12
C PRO A 185 8.46 -15.55 1.93
N GLY A 186 9.26 -14.88 1.09
CA GLY A 186 9.93 -15.51 -0.06
C GLY A 186 10.90 -16.60 0.38
N TYR A 187 11.77 -16.29 1.35
CA TYR A 187 12.71 -17.26 1.90
C TYR A 187 11.99 -18.47 2.51
N ILE A 188 10.93 -18.25 3.30
CA ILE A 188 10.14 -19.32 3.91
C ILE A 188 9.53 -20.20 2.83
N HIS A 189 8.94 -19.60 1.80
CA HIS A 189 8.29 -20.36 0.72
C HIS A 189 9.29 -21.15 -0.11
N ASP A 190 10.36 -20.52 -0.60
CA ASP A 190 11.24 -21.13 -1.59
C ASP A 190 12.27 -22.07 -0.95
N THR A 191 12.78 -21.74 0.24
CA THR A 191 13.80 -22.56 0.90
C THR A 191 13.17 -23.58 1.84
N ILE A 192 12.34 -23.13 2.79
CA ILE A 192 11.87 -24.01 3.86
C ILE A 192 10.72 -24.93 3.40
N LEU A 193 9.77 -24.42 2.61
CA LEU A 193 8.61 -25.19 2.19
C LEU A 193 8.88 -26.09 0.98
N LYS A 194 9.75 -25.68 0.05
CA LYS A 194 10.09 -26.48 -1.15
C LYS A 194 11.24 -27.46 -0.91
N GLU A 195 12.32 -27.01 -0.26
CA GLU A 195 13.54 -27.81 -0.09
C GLU A 195 13.61 -28.55 1.25
N GLY A 196 12.76 -28.16 2.21
CA GLY A 196 12.75 -28.68 3.59
C GLY A 196 13.73 -27.93 4.51
N PRO A 197 13.55 -28.09 5.84
CA PRO A 197 14.39 -27.42 6.82
C PRO A 197 15.80 -28.02 6.82
N ARG A 198 16.83 -27.16 6.78
CA ARG A 198 18.26 -27.56 6.81
C ARG A 198 18.85 -27.52 8.20
N ASN A 199 18.20 -26.82 9.14
CA ASN A 199 18.68 -26.65 10.53
C ASN A 199 17.50 -26.56 11.51
N GLY A 200 17.80 -26.65 12.80
CA GLY A 200 16.76 -26.66 13.86
C GLY A 200 15.94 -25.37 13.93
N MET A 201 16.50 -24.22 13.52
CA MET A 201 15.76 -22.96 13.49
C MET A 201 14.72 -22.96 12.36
N GLU A 202 15.08 -23.47 11.17
CA GLU A 202 14.17 -23.63 10.05
C GLU A 202 13.06 -24.65 10.34
N GLU A 203 13.35 -25.70 11.12
CA GLU A 203 12.33 -26.64 11.59
C GLU A 203 11.30 -25.96 12.52
N VAL A 204 11.74 -25.08 13.41
CA VAL A 204 10.84 -24.28 14.25
C VAL A 204 9.97 -23.37 13.39
N VAL A 205 10.55 -22.70 12.39
CA VAL A 205 9.80 -21.84 11.45
C VAL A 205 8.80 -22.68 10.65
N LEU A 206 9.17 -23.87 10.16
CA LEU A 206 8.27 -24.76 9.46
C LEU A 206 7.08 -25.17 10.33
N ARG A 207 7.31 -25.56 11.58
CA ARG A 207 6.24 -25.90 12.54
C ARG A 207 5.30 -24.70 12.78
N MET A 208 5.85 -23.47 12.92
CA MET A 208 5.05 -22.27 13.05
C MET A 208 4.17 -22.02 11.81
N VAL A 209 4.74 -22.14 10.61
CA VAL A 209 4.00 -21.98 9.35
C VAL A 209 2.89 -23.02 9.20
N MET A 210 3.15 -24.27 9.57
CA MET A 210 2.12 -25.31 9.54
C MET A 210 1.00 -25.08 10.55
N ALA A 211 1.34 -24.64 11.77
CA ALA A 211 0.34 -24.24 12.77
C ALA A 211 -0.52 -23.07 12.27
N VAL A 212 0.11 -22.07 11.62
CA VAL A 212 -0.56 -20.91 11.04
C VAL A 212 -1.53 -21.30 9.91
N ARG A 213 -1.16 -22.25 9.05
CA ARG A 213 -2.03 -22.75 7.96
C ARG A 213 -3.32 -23.42 8.46
N GLY A 214 -3.28 -24.01 9.65
CA GLY A 214 -4.45 -24.64 10.28
C GLY A 214 -5.45 -23.67 10.88
N VAL A 215 -5.12 -22.37 10.97
CA VAL A 215 -5.99 -21.37 11.59
C VAL A 215 -7.14 -20.96 10.65
N PRO A 216 -8.41 -20.99 11.12
CA PRO A 216 -9.56 -20.56 10.31
C PRO A 216 -9.43 -19.13 9.81
N LYS A 217 -9.88 -18.87 8.56
CA LYS A 217 -9.83 -17.52 7.94
C LYS A 217 -10.38 -16.38 8.82
N PRO A 218 -11.51 -16.53 9.55
CA PRO A 218 -12.01 -15.45 10.42
C PRO A 218 -11.03 -15.04 11.53
N VAL A 219 -10.25 -15.98 12.05
CA VAL A 219 -9.26 -15.69 13.11
C VAL A 219 -8.16 -14.77 12.59
N TRP A 220 -7.75 -14.91 11.31
CA TRP A 220 -6.79 -14.02 10.67
C TRP A 220 -7.28 -12.58 10.58
N ILE A 221 -8.57 -12.38 10.33
CA ILE A 221 -9.17 -11.03 10.33
C ILE A 221 -9.06 -10.41 11.73
N VAL A 222 -9.38 -11.18 12.77
CA VAL A 222 -9.28 -10.70 14.15
C VAL A 222 -7.84 -10.36 14.53
N ILE A 223 -6.87 -11.23 14.17
CA ILE A 223 -5.44 -10.99 14.40
C ILE A 223 -5.00 -9.72 13.65
N GLY A 224 -5.38 -9.56 12.40
CA GLY A 224 -5.06 -8.38 11.59
C GLY A 224 -5.58 -7.09 12.23
N LEU A 225 -6.84 -7.07 12.67
CA LEU A 225 -7.44 -5.93 13.36
C LEU A 225 -6.73 -5.64 14.70
N ALA A 226 -6.35 -6.67 15.46
CA ALA A 226 -5.59 -6.50 16.70
C ALA A 226 -4.21 -5.87 16.44
N VAL A 227 -3.49 -6.32 15.40
CA VAL A 227 -2.19 -5.74 15.00
C VAL A 227 -2.36 -4.27 14.60
N LEU A 228 -3.38 -3.94 13.83
CA LEU A 228 -3.67 -2.55 13.44
C LEU A 228 -3.98 -1.67 14.67
N ALA A 229 -4.75 -2.18 15.63
CA ALA A 229 -5.03 -1.48 16.89
C ALA A 229 -3.73 -1.24 17.69
N VAL A 230 -2.85 -2.23 17.77
CA VAL A 230 -1.53 -2.09 18.42
C VAL A 230 -0.69 -1.01 17.72
N PHE A 231 -0.67 -0.96 16.38
CA PHE A 231 0.05 0.08 15.64
C PHE A 231 -0.49 1.48 15.94
N LEU A 232 -1.81 1.64 16.04
CA LEU A 232 -2.43 2.92 16.43
C LEU A 232 -2.05 3.34 17.85
N ILE A 233 -2.10 2.42 18.80
CA ILE A 233 -1.73 2.67 20.21
C ILE A 233 -0.25 3.09 20.30
N ILE A 234 0.64 2.38 19.63
CA ILE A 234 2.07 2.69 19.61
C ILE A 234 2.30 4.07 18.98
N SER A 235 1.65 4.35 17.84
CA SER A 235 1.74 5.64 17.15
C SER A 235 1.30 6.79 18.05
N TRP A 236 0.18 6.61 18.75
CA TRP A 236 -0.30 7.59 19.71
C TRP A 236 0.68 7.82 20.86
N GLN A 237 1.24 6.76 21.44
CA GLN A 237 2.23 6.87 22.52
C GLN A 237 3.50 7.61 22.08
N MET A 238 3.97 7.35 20.84
CA MET A 238 5.14 8.03 20.28
C MET A 238 4.88 9.53 20.10
N ILE A 239 3.74 9.89 19.51
CA ILE A 239 3.35 11.29 19.29
C ILE A 239 3.13 12.03 20.62
N ARG A 240 2.52 11.35 21.62
CA ARG A 240 2.27 11.93 22.94
C ARG A 240 3.56 12.28 23.68
N LYS A 241 4.61 11.46 23.53
CA LYS A 241 5.87 11.60 24.28
C LYS A 241 6.91 12.48 23.58
N LYS A 242 6.72 12.84 22.29
CA LYS A 242 7.69 13.67 21.55
C LYS A 242 7.74 15.08 22.13
N ALA A 243 8.93 15.54 22.51
CA ALA A 243 9.16 16.94 22.83
C ALA A 243 9.04 17.79 21.56
N VAL A 244 8.59 19.04 21.71
CA VAL A 244 8.62 20.04 20.63
C VAL A 244 10.00 20.67 20.66
N GLU A 245 10.74 20.54 19.60
CA GLU A 245 12.04 21.19 19.39
C GLU A 245 11.82 22.58 18.82
#